data_e073ffc9e3f37cacca34e2f371293280
#
_entry.id   e073ffc9e3f37cacca34e2f371293280
#
_cell.length_a   1.000
_cell.length_b   1.000
_cell.length_c   1.000
_cell.angle_alpha   90.00
_cell.angle_beta   90.00
_cell.angle_gamma   90.00
#
_symmetry.space_group_name_H-M   'P 1'
#
loop_
_entity.id
_entity.type
_entity.pdbx_description
1 polymer ?
#
loop_
_entity_poly.entity_id
_entity_poly.type
_entity_poly.pdbx_seq_one_letter_code
_entity_poly.pdbx_strand_id
1 'polypeptide(L)'
;RYGDAGRWARRVGLPAKSGVSGGVIAVLPGQLAVAVFSPPLDRHGNSVRGVAACERLTQDLDLHFARTERNGHSTVRSEYTLAEAPSLVRRNEAASEVLEQHGEDARIIELQGDLRFAGAETAVRTVRDAARRSRYVLVDIRQVDDMARFVIPMLSRTAEQVESTGHHMVLIAEKSNEHTRGMEHPMTVFATRAEALTWAEDRILEQFGDPDCMPDNVHSTRSELLSTLAEDDVRQIRSHTEAVEWDAGATLLRTGQKFSGVYMVTSGSVEVSRRSPQGDRVELEVIGPGMSFGEIALGTELRYLVSFTALTHVTARRLSPEAITRIEEQDPALALRWWRAVSQQAMLRLEERWRQQAGETYTAD
;
A
#
# COMPACT_ATOMS: atom_id res chain seq x y z
N ARG A 1 -50.43 -14.05 -22.56
CA ARG A 1 -49.64 -12.81 -22.71
C ARG A 1 -48.68 -12.54 -21.51
N TYR A 2 -48.98 -13.08 -20.33
CA TYR A 2 -48.07 -12.89 -19.16
C TYR A 2 -46.88 -13.87 -19.13
N GLY A 3 -46.90 -15.01 -19.85
CA GLY A 3 -45.86 -16.03 -19.78
C GLY A 3 -44.49 -15.63 -20.31
N ASP A 4 -44.45 -14.90 -21.42
CA ASP A 4 -43.17 -14.51 -22.04
C ASP A 4 -42.53 -13.27 -21.39
N ALA A 5 -43.36 -12.30 -20.99
CA ALA A 5 -42.87 -11.15 -20.22
C ALA A 5 -42.34 -11.56 -18.83
N GLY A 6 -43.02 -12.53 -18.17
CA GLY A 6 -42.55 -13.08 -16.90
C GLY A 6 -41.29 -13.93 -17.02
N ARG A 7 -41.11 -14.61 -18.17
CA ARG A 7 -39.88 -15.35 -18.46
C ARG A 7 -38.72 -14.41 -18.73
N TRP A 8 -38.93 -13.37 -19.52
CA TRP A 8 -37.96 -12.31 -19.76
C TRP A 8 -37.53 -11.61 -18.45
N ALA A 9 -38.50 -11.20 -17.62
CA ALA A 9 -38.23 -10.56 -16.34
C ALA A 9 -37.39 -11.41 -15.38
N ARG A 10 -37.55 -12.75 -15.44
CA ARG A 10 -36.76 -13.66 -14.57
C ARG A 10 -35.40 -14.03 -15.14
N ARG A 11 -35.29 -14.15 -16.49
CA ARG A 11 -34.03 -14.62 -17.13
C ARG A 11 -33.12 -13.52 -17.56
N VAL A 12 -33.67 -12.40 -18.05
CA VAL A 12 -32.92 -11.24 -18.52
C VAL A 12 -32.95 -10.11 -17.50
N GLY A 13 -34.14 -9.83 -16.94
CA GLY A 13 -34.28 -8.80 -15.90
C GLY A 13 -33.92 -7.39 -16.33
N LEU A 14 -33.95 -7.11 -17.63
CA LEU A 14 -33.69 -5.76 -18.19
C LEU A 14 -34.99 -5.25 -18.85
N PRO A 15 -35.40 -4.00 -18.60
CA PRO A 15 -36.37 -3.30 -19.43
C PRO A 15 -35.96 -3.38 -20.90
N ALA A 16 -36.83 -3.88 -21.76
CA ALA A 16 -36.47 -4.08 -23.15
C ALA A 16 -37.63 -3.80 -24.12
N LYS A 17 -37.30 -3.52 -25.39
CA LYS A 17 -38.22 -3.39 -26.51
C LYS A 17 -37.72 -4.20 -27.69
N SER A 18 -38.57 -5.09 -28.19
CA SER A 18 -38.31 -5.85 -29.42
C SER A 18 -39.01 -5.22 -30.61
N GLY A 19 -38.41 -5.38 -31.79
CA GLY A 19 -38.96 -4.98 -33.08
C GLY A 19 -39.16 -6.18 -34.00
N VAL A 20 -40.21 -6.14 -34.83
CA VAL A 20 -40.56 -7.22 -35.79
C VAL A 20 -39.51 -7.41 -36.89
N SER A 21 -38.51 -6.54 -37.00
CA SER A 21 -37.36 -6.69 -37.89
C SER A 21 -36.24 -7.56 -37.30
N GLY A 22 -36.36 -7.99 -36.06
CA GLY A 22 -35.34 -8.79 -35.37
C GLY A 22 -34.43 -7.96 -34.44
N GLY A 23 -34.75 -6.71 -34.20
CA GLY A 23 -34.04 -5.86 -33.23
C GLY A 23 -34.55 -6.11 -31.80
N VAL A 24 -33.63 -6.05 -30.83
CA VAL A 24 -33.92 -6.00 -29.40
C VAL A 24 -33.06 -4.92 -28.79
N ILE A 25 -33.67 -4.00 -28.04
CA ILE A 25 -32.97 -3.02 -27.23
C ILE A 25 -33.32 -3.32 -25.76
N ALA A 26 -32.33 -3.54 -24.95
CA ALA A 26 -32.47 -3.72 -23.49
C ALA A 26 -31.62 -2.66 -22.76
N VAL A 27 -32.14 -2.12 -21.66
CA VAL A 27 -31.50 -1.02 -20.93
C VAL A 27 -31.43 -1.38 -19.45
N LEU A 28 -30.28 -1.21 -18.86
CA LEU A 28 -30.08 -1.16 -17.43
C LEU A 28 -29.80 0.31 -17.05
N PRO A 29 -30.78 1.01 -16.44
CA PRO A 29 -30.63 2.43 -16.18
C PRO A 29 -29.36 2.76 -15.38
N GLY A 30 -28.63 3.80 -15.80
CA GLY A 30 -27.41 4.24 -15.17
C GLY A 30 -26.17 3.35 -15.38
N GLN A 31 -26.31 2.21 -16.09
CA GLN A 31 -25.18 1.28 -16.31
C GLN A 31 -24.88 1.03 -17.80
N LEU A 32 -25.85 0.49 -18.55
CA LEU A 32 -25.63 0.15 -19.95
C LEU A 32 -26.91 0.05 -20.78
N ALA A 33 -26.77 0.09 -22.08
CA ALA A 33 -27.78 -0.32 -23.02
C ALA A 33 -27.20 -1.36 -24.00
N VAL A 34 -27.99 -2.36 -24.33
CA VAL A 34 -27.66 -3.42 -25.27
C VAL A 34 -28.60 -3.33 -26.46
N ALA A 35 -28.06 -3.27 -27.67
CA ALA A 35 -28.82 -3.41 -28.91
C ALA A 35 -28.32 -4.63 -29.67
N VAL A 36 -29.24 -5.54 -30.00
CA VAL A 36 -28.96 -6.75 -30.78
C VAL A 36 -29.86 -6.78 -31.99
N PHE A 37 -29.30 -7.12 -33.14
CA PHE A 37 -30.07 -7.33 -34.37
C PHE A 37 -29.84 -8.75 -34.91
N SER A 38 -30.92 -9.52 -35.05
CA SER A 38 -30.89 -10.85 -35.68
C SER A 38 -32.28 -11.16 -36.26
N PRO A 39 -32.41 -11.25 -37.59
CA PRO A 39 -33.69 -11.40 -38.26
C PRO A 39 -34.53 -12.65 -37.94
N PRO A 40 -33.99 -13.84 -37.60
CA PRO A 40 -34.83 -15.00 -37.25
C PRO A 40 -35.73 -14.71 -36.04
N LEU A 41 -37.04 -14.75 -36.26
CA LEU A 41 -38.04 -14.49 -35.23
C LEU A 41 -38.67 -15.79 -34.71
N ASP A 42 -39.06 -15.76 -33.44
CA ASP A 42 -39.92 -16.78 -32.87
C ASP A 42 -41.41 -16.57 -33.26
N ARG A 43 -42.28 -17.48 -32.81
CA ARG A 43 -43.73 -17.39 -33.06
C ARG A 43 -44.40 -16.14 -32.47
N HIS A 44 -43.72 -15.41 -31.59
CA HIS A 44 -44.20 -14.21 -30.93
C HIS A 44 -43.62 -12.92 -31.56
N GLY A 45 -42.79 -13.07 -32.60
CA GLY A 45 -42.14 -11.94 -33.29
C GLY A 45 -40.90 -11.38 -32.60
N ASN A 46 -40.33 -12.13 -31.66
CA ASN A 46 -39.07 -11.73 -30.98
C ASN A 46 -37.88 -12.37 -31.69
N SER A 47 -36.78 -11.68 -31.75
CA SER A 47 -35.52 -12.22 -32.25
C SER A 47 -35.02 -13.38 -31.37
N VAL A 48 -34.95 -14.59 -31.92
CA VAL A 48 -34.50 -15.79 -31.19
C VAL A 48 -33.09 -15.64 -30.65
N ARG A 49 -32.17 -15.21 -31.52
CA ARG A 49 -30.75 -15.00 -31.14
C ARG A 49 -30.57 -13.75 -30.30
N GLY A 50 -31.36 -12.71 -30.53
CA GLY A 50 -31.32 -11.48 -29.74
C GLY A 50 -31.72 -11.73 -28.28
N VAL A 51 -32.77 -12.53 -28.04
CA VAL A 51 -33.17 -12.92 -26.70
C VAL A 51 -32.11 -13.78 -26.03
N ALA A 52 -31.53 -14.76 -26.74
CA ALA A 52 -30.46 -15.61 -26.20
C ALA A 52 -29.20 -14.83 -25.87
N ALA A 53 -28.85 -13.85 -26.69
CA ALA A 53 -27.72 -12.95 -26.43
C ALA A 53 -27.95 -12.10 -25.15
N CYS A 54 -29.16 -11.53 -24.99
CA CYS A 54 -29.49 -10.78 -23.80
C CYS A 54 -29.48 -11.67 -22.54
N GLU A 55 -30.04 -12.90 -22.62
CA GLU A 55 -30.00 -13.87 -21.52
C GLU A 55 -28.53 -14.17 -21.13
N ARG A 56 -27.67 -14.43 -22.11
CA ARG A 56 -26.26 -14.74 -21.86
C ARG A 56 -25.51 -13.58 -21.24
N LEU A 57 -25.65 -12.37 -21.79
CA LEU A 57 -25.04 -11.17 -21.25
C LEU A 57 -25.47 -10.88 -19.82
N THR A 58 -26.77 -11.04 -19.53
CA THR A 58 -27.31 -10.84 -18.17
C THR A 58 -26.73 -11.83 -17.19
N GLN A 59 -26.54 -13.09 -17.59
CA GLN A 59 -25.96 -14.13 -16.74
C GLN A 59 -24.46 -13.94 -16.53
N ASP A 60 -23.73 -13.67 -17.61
CA ASP A 60 -22.26 -13.54 -17.57
C ASP A 60 -21.81 -12.27 -16.83
N LEU A 61 -22.58 -11.18 -16.93
CA LEU A 61 -22.26 -9.87 -16.35
C LEU A 61 -23.13 -9.52 -15.13
N ASP A 62 -23.95 -10.46 -14.64
CA ASP A 62 -24.88 -10.28 -13.50
C ASP A 62 -25.75 -9.02 -13.59
N LEU A 63 -26.31 -8.75 -14.79
CA LEU A 63 -27.08 -7.56 -15.11
C LEU A 63 -28.57 -7.78 -14.86
N HIS A 64 -29.04 -7.67 -13.62
CA HIS A 64 -30.47 -7.83 -13.32
C HIS A 64 -30.99 -6.62 -12.53
N PHE A 65 -32.06 -5.96 -13.00
CA PHE A 65 -32.56 -4.72 -12.38
C PHE A 65 -32.91 -4.88 -10.90
N ALA A 66 -33.39 -6.06 -10.47
CA ALA A 66 -33.73 -6.32 -9.07
C ALA A 66 -32.51 -6.48 -8.14
N ARG A 67 -31.30 -6.58 -8.69
CA ARG A 67 -30.03 -6.66 -7.95
C ARG A 67 -29.28 -5.32 -7.93
N THR A 68 -29.80 -4.32 -8.62
CA THR A 68 -29.09 -3.05 -8.91
C THR A 68 -29.36 -1.95 -7.89
N GLU A 69 -30.06 -2.21 -6.80
CA GLU A 69 -30.62 -1.16 -5.90
C GLU A 69 -29.63 -0.54 -4.89
N ARG A 70 -28.32 -0.57 -5.12
CA ARG A 70 -27.38 0.16 -4.27
C ARG A 70 -26.46 1.08 -5.06
N ASN A 71 -27.03 1.92 -5.94
CA ASN A 71 -26.33 3.01 -6.61
C ASN A 71 -26.36 4.25 -5.73
N GLY A 72 -25.35 4.45 -4.91
CA GLY A 72 -25.26 5.69 -4.09
C GLY A 72 -23.84 6.09 -3.74
N HIS A 73 -22.87 5.22 -3.93
CA HIS A 73 -21.49 5.52 -3.57
C HIS A 73 -20.57 5.43 -4.79
N SER A 74 -19.66 6.38 -4.92
CA SER A 74 -18.60 6.31 -5.91
C SER A 74 -17.81 5.02 -5.72
N THR A 75 -17.62 4.25 -6.79
CA THR A 75 -16.79 3.03 -6.76
C THR A 75 -15.34 3.34 -6.41
N VAL A 76 -14.84 4.47 -6.85
CA VAL A 76 -13.52 4.98 -6.46
C VAL A 76 -13.72 5.86 -5.22
N ARG A 77 -13.18 5.41 -4.10
CA ARG A 77 -13.20 6.12 -2.83
C ARG A 77 -12.20 7.26 -2.85
N SER A 78 -10.96 6.95 -3.25
CA SER A 78 -9.88 7.91 -3.33
C SER A 78 -8.87 7.49 -4.39
N GLU A 79 -8.18 8.48 -4.93
CA GLU A 79 -7.04 8.34 -5.83
C GLU A 79 -5.99 9.36 -5.38
N TYR A 80 -4.79 8.89 -5.08
CA TYR A 80 -3.68 9.74 -4.60
C TYR A 80 -2.35 9.10 -5.01
N THR A 81 -1.28 9.87 -4.90
CA THR A 81 0.08 9.44 -5.23
C THR A 81 0.85 8.96 -4.00
N LEU A 82 1.95 8.27 -4.22
CA LEU A 82 2.88 7.89 -3.16
C LEU A 82 3.47 9.13 -2.47
N ALA A 83 3.66 10.24 -3.19
CA ALA A 83 4.13 11.50 -2.62
C ALA A 83 3.14 12.08 -1.58
N GLU A 84 1.82 11.87 -1.80
CA GLU A 84 0.76 12.33 -0.89
C GLU A 84 0.58 11.40 0.31
N ALA A 85 0.88 10.11 0.15
CA ALA A 85 0.72 9.11 1.21
C ALA A 85 1.83 8.05 1.14
N PRO A 86 3.05 8.36 1.59
CA PRO A 86 4.18 7.44 1.60
C PRO A 86 3.96 6.26 2.57
N SER A 87 4.84 5.26 2.48
CA SER A 87 4.84 4.14 3.43
C SER A 87 5.29 4.59 4.83
N LEU A 88 5.11 3.70 5.82
CA LEU A 88 5.64 3.92 7.17
C LEU A 88 7.13 3.55 7.28
N VAL A 89 7.76 3.12 6.20
CA VAL A 89 9.17 2.77 6.19
C VAL A 89 9.99 4.06 6.20
N ARG A 90 10.77 4.23 7.26
CA ARG A 90 11.71 5.35 7.33
C ARG A 90 12.83 5.13 6.31
N ARG A 91 13.09 6.13 5.51
CA ARG A 91 14.13 6.13 4.48
C ARG A 91 15.27 7.07 4.90
N ASN A 92 16.47 6.85 4.38
CA ASN A 92 17.57 7.80 4.55
C ASN A 92 17.33 9.05 3.68
N GLU A 93 18.11 10.11 3.90
CA GLU A 93 17.95 11.40 3.22
C GLU A 93 18.00 11.24 1.69
N ALA A 94 18.97 10.49 1.15
CA ALA A 94 19.08 10.25 -0.29
C ALA A 94 17.87 9.52 -0.88
N ALA A 95 17.37 8.50 -0.19
CA ALA A 95 16.15 7.79 -0.61
C ALA A 95 14.91 8.68 -0.52
N SER A 96 14.80 9.50 0.53
CA SER A 96 13.69 10.43 0.70
C SER A 96 13.65 11.48 -0.41
N GLU A 97 14.78 12.04 -0.82
CA GLU A 97 14.88 12.98 -1.94
C GLU A 97 14.40 12.34 -3.27
N VAL A 98 14.80 11.09 -3.54
CA VAL A 98 14.35 10.35 -4.73
C VAL A 98 12.85 10.11 -4.69
N LEU A 99 12.29 9.73 -3.54
CA LEU A 99 10.86 9.47 -3.38
C LEU A 99 10.02 10.77 -3.46
N GLU A 100 10.53 11.90 -2.99
CA GLU A 100 9.89 13.22 -3.18
C GLU A 100 9.84 13.61 -4.66
N GLN A 101 10.91 13.33 -5.43
CA GLN A 101 10.98 13.66 -6.86
C GLN A 101 10.13 12.72 -7.73
N HIS A 102 10.04 11.43 -7.37
CA HIS A 102 9.43 10.37 -8.16
C HIS A 102 8.17 9.75 -7.55
N GLY A 103 7.67 10.28 -6.44
CA GLY A 103 6.48 9.74 -5.77
C GLY A 103 5.21 9.81 -6.60
N GLU A 104 5.14 10.68 -7.60
CA GLU A 104 4.03 10.72 -8.58
C GLU A 104 4.05 9.54 -9.57
N ASP A 105 5.17 8.81 -9.67
CA ASP A 105 5.27 7.61 -10.50
C ASP A 105 4.51 6.41 -9.93
N ALA A 106 4.09 6.46 -8.68
CA ALA A 106 3.20 5.48 -8.06
C ALA A 106 1.87 6.11 -7.62
N ARG A 107 0.76 5.44 -7.96
CA ARG A 107 -0.60 5.91 -7.71
C ARG A 107 -1.45 4.83 -7.07
N ILE A 108 -2.17 5.20 -6.03
CA ILE A 108 -3.05 4.35 -5.26
C ILE A 108 -4.49 4.66 -5.62
N ILE A 109 -5.28 3.63 -5.94
CA ILE A 109 -6.71 3.71 -6.24
C ILE A 109 -7.44 2.85 -5.22
N GLU A 110 -8.18 3.46 -4.32
CA GLU A 110 -9.02 2.76 -3.36
C GLU A 110 -10.42 2.56 -3.93
N LEU A 111 -10.84 1.30 -4.02
CA LEU A 111 -12.19 0.93 -4.45
C LEU A 111 -13.04 0.58 -3.23
N GLN A 112 -14.36 0.88 -3.32
CA GLN A 112 -15.31 0.61 -2.25
C GLN A 112 -16.67 0.15 -2.77
N GLY A 113 -17.46 -0.45 -1.87
CA GLY A 113 -18.84 -0.86 -2.12
C GLY A 113 -18.94 -2.04 -3.08
N ASP A 114 -20.03 -2.12 -3.86
CA ASP A 114 -20.30 -3.25 -4.74
C ASP A 114 -19.66 -3.05 -6.12
N LEU A 115 -18.75 -3.92 -6.51
CA LEU A 115 -18.17 -3.96 -7.86
C LEU A 115 -19.05 -4.79 -8.80
N ARG A 116 -20.09 -4.16 -9.33
CA ARG A 116 -20.92 -4.64 -10.44
C ARG A 116 -20.38 -4.10 -11.76
N PHE A 117 -21.10 -4.32 -12.86
CA PHE A 117 -20.61 -3.95 -14.20
C PHE A 117 -20.14 -2.48 -14.30
N ALA A 118 -20.98 -1.54 -13.90
CA ALA A 118 -20.62 -0.11 -13.97
C ALA A 118 -19.46 0.27 -13.03
N GLY A 119 -19.42 -0.30 -11.82
CA GLY A 119 -18.30 -0.11 -10.89
C GLY A 119 -17.00 -0.69 -11.44
N ALA A 120 -17.05 -1.90 -11.98
CA ALA A 120 -15.87 -2.54 -12.59
C ALA A 120 -15.35 -1.77 -13.82
N GLU A 121 -16.26 -1.28 -14.69
CA GLU A 121 -15.89 -0.44 -15.82
C GLU A 121 -15.22 0.86 -15.36
N THR A 122 -15.80 1.51 -14.35
CA THR A 122 -15.22 2.72 -13.75
C THR A 122 -13.84 2.43 -13.16
N ALA A 123 -13.68 1.36 -12.39
CA ALA A 123 -12.40 0.95 -11.83
C ALA A 123 -11.34 0.74 -12.92
N VAL A 124 -11.66 -0.03 -13.96
CA VAL A 124 -10.74 -0.28 -15.08
C VAL A 124 -10.37 1.00 -15.84
N ARG A 125 -11.31 1.90 -16.06
CA ARG A 125 -11.04 3.18 -16.70
C ARG A 125 -10.11 4.02 -15.83
N THR A 126 -10.36 4.13 -14.53
CA THR A 126 -9.50 4.86 -13.60
C THR A 126 -8.09 4.28 -13.58
N VAL A 127 -7.95 2.93 -13.52
CA VAL A 127 -6.65 2.25 -13.57
C VAL A 127 -5.90 2.58 -14.86
N ARG A 128 -6.56 2.53 -16.01
CA ARG A 128 -5.94 2.87 -17.32
C ARG A 128 -5.50 4.33 -17.39
N ASP A 129 -6.30 5.24 -16.86
CA ASP A 129 -5.97 6.66 -16.81
C ASP A 129 -4.83 6.93 -15.81
N ALA A 130 -4.77 6.23 -14.70
CA ALA A 130 -3.65 6.26 -13.75
C ALA A 130 -2.36 5.72 -14.40
N ALA A 131 -2.43 4.58 -15.10
CA ALA A 131 -1.27 3.97 -15.78
C ALA A 131 -0.68 4.84 -16.92
N ARG A 132 -1.41 5.84 -17.42
CA ARG A 132 -0.86 6.82 -18.37
C ARG A 132 -0.01 7.91 -17.70
N ARG A 133 -0.20 8.10 -16.40
CA ARG A 133 0.44 9.18 -15.62
C ARG A 133 1.49 8.64 -14.65
N SER A 134 1.34 7.39 -14.22
CA SER A 134 2.18 6.78 -13.19
C SER A 134 2.59 5.38 -13.64
N ARG A 135 3.81 4.99 -13.34
CA ARG A 135 4.38 3.69 -13.70
C ARG A 135 3.86 2.55 -12.86
N TYR A 136 3.57 2.82 -11.58
CA TYR A 136 3.11 1.83 -10.62
C TYR A 136 1.68 2.17 -10.18
N VAL A 137 0.73 1.27 -10.41
CA VAL A 137 -0.67 1.46 -10.03
C VAL A 137 -1.06 0.42 -9.00
N LEU A 138 -1.41 0.87 -7.81
CA LEU A 138 -1.81 0.04 -6.68
C LEU A 138 -3.34 0.12 -6.55
N VAL A 139 -4.03 -1.00 -6.69
CA VAL A 139 -5.50 -1.06 -6.61
C VAL A 139 -5.92 -1.73 -5.31
N ASP A 140 -6.52 -0.98 -4.41
CA ASP A 140 -6.96 -1.45 -3.11
C ASP A 140 -8.45 -1.83 -3.15
N ILE A 141 -8.74 -3.12 -2.97
CA ILE A 141 -10.11 -3.68 -2.97
C ILE A 141 -10.59 -4.10 -1.57
N ARG A 142 -9.89 -3.75 -0.51
CA ARG A 142 -10.23 -4.18 0.86
C ARG A 142 -11.53 -3.59 1.38
N GLN A 143 -12.00 -2.48 0.80
CA GLN A 143 -13.29 -1.83 1.12
C GLN A 143 -14.41 -2.21 0.13
N VAL A 144 -14.18 -3.25 -0.68
CA VAL A 144 -15.20 -3.79 -1.59
C VAL A 144 -16.05 -4.80 -0.83
N ASP A 145 -17.36 -4.54 -0.77
CA ASP A 145 -18.32 -5.38 -0.03
C ASP A 145 -18.75 -6.63 -0.83
N ASP A 146 -19.05 -6.45 -2.11
CA ASP A 146 -19.45 -7.53 -3.01
C ASP A 146 -18.85 -7.33 -4.41
N MET A 147 -18.49 -8.43 -5.07
CA MET A 147 -17.80 -8.40 -6.35
C MET A 147 -18.38 -9.42 -7.31
N ALA A 148 -18.78 -8.96 -8.50
CA ALA A 148 -19.22 -9.86 -9.55
C ALA A 148 -18.05 -10.71 -10.09
N ARG A 149 -18.34 -11.97 -10.46
CA ARG A 149 -17.32 -12.97 -10.85
C ARG A 149 -16.41 -12.56 -12.00
N PHE A 150 -16.86 -11.66 -12.87
CA PHE A 150 -16.08 -11.19 -14.03
C PHE A 150 -15.08 -10.07 -13.67
N VAL A 151 -15.17 -9.44 -12.49
CA VAL A 151 -14.35 -8.28 -12.10
C VAL A 151 -12.88 -8.64 -12.02
N ILE A 152 -12.55 -9.72 -11.33
CA ILE A 152 -11.16 -10.17 -11.20
C ILE A 152 -10.54 -10.52 -12.57
N PRO A 153 -11.17 -11.31 -13.43
CA PRO A 153 -10.68 -11.51 -14.81
C PRO A 153 -10.50 -10.19 -15.59
N MET A 154 -11.37 -9.21 -15.37
CA MET A 154 -11.30 -7.90 -16.02
C MET A 154 -10.11 -7.08 -15.51
N LEU A 155 -9.87 -7.06 -14.20
CA LEU A 155 -8.69 -6.43 -13.58
C LEU A 155 -7.39 -7.13 -14.01
N SER A 156 -7.37 -8.47 -14.07
CA SER A 156 -6.21 -9.23 -14.54
C SER A 156 -5.82 -8.89 -15.98
N ARG A 157 -6.80 -8.83 -16.89
CA ARG A 157 -6.54 -8.39 -18.26
C ARG A 157 -6.06 -6.94 -18.34
N THR A 158 -6.54 -6.09 -17.44
CA THR A 158 -6.07 -4.71 -17.37
C THR A 158 -4.63 -4.65 -16.89
N ALA A 159 -4.25 -5.47 -15.89
CA ALA A 159 -2.87 -5.60 -15.43
C ALA A 159 -1.95 -6.06 -16.58
N GLU A 160 -2.33 -7.12 -17.33
CA GLU A 160 -1.57 -7.57 -18.50
C GLU A 160 -1.35 -6.45 -19.53
N GLN A 161 -2.40 -5.63 -19.80
CA GLN A 161 -2.29 -4.50 -20.71
C GLN A 161 -1.35 -3.41 -20.19
N VAL A 162 -1.43 -3.10 -18.89
CA VAL A 162 -0.54 -2.14 -18.21
C VAL A 162 0.90 -2.63 -18.27
N GLU A 163 1.16 -3.91 -17.94
CA GLU A 163 2.48 -4.51 -17.98
C GLU A 163 3.08 -4.54 -19.39
N SER A 164 2.25 -4.76 -20.42
CA SER A 164 2.71 -4.73 -21.82
C SER A 164 3.25 -3.36 -22.26
N THR A 165 2.95 -2.29 -21.51
CA THR A 165 3.47 -0.93 -21.75
C THR A 165 4.66 -0.58 -20.85
N GLY A 166 5.19 -1.53 -20.08
CA GLY A 166 6.31 -1.32 -19.15
C GLY A 166 5.92 -0.65 -17.83
N HIS A 167 4.63 -0.62 -17.52
CA HIS A 167 4.09 -0.18 -16.24
C HIS A 167 3.69 -1.39 -15.40
N HIS A 168 3.41 -1.20 -14.12
CA HIS A 168 3.06 -2.28 -13.20
C HIS A 168 1.73 -2.01 -12.51
N MET A 169 0.89 -3.03 -12.42
CA MET A 169 -0.32 -2.99 -11.64
C MET A 169 -0.29 -4.08 -10.57
N VAL A 170 -0.56 -3.70 -9.32
CA VAL A 170 -0.67 -4.63 -8.19
C VAL A 170 -2.00 -4.49 -7.50
N LEU A 171 -2.43 -5.56 -6.84
CA LEU A 171 -3.69 -5.59 -6.09
C LEU A 171 -3.41 -5.63 -4.60
N ILE A 172 -4.20 -4.89 -3.81
CA ILE A 172 -4.20 -4.96 -2.36
C ILE A 172 -5.51 -5.62 -1.93
N ALA A 173 -5.40 -6.82 -1.34
CA ALA A 173 -6.56 -7.61 -0.91
C ALA A 173 -6.21 -8.44 0.31
N GLU A 174 -7.14 -8.62 1.23
CA GLU A 174 -6.93 -9.49 2.38
C GLU A 174 -6.69 -10.94 1.94
N LYS A 175 -5.82 -11.67 2.67
CA LYS A 175 -5.53 -13.10 2.40
C LYS A 175 -6.78 -14.00 2.48
N SER A 176 -7.80 -13.57 3.23
CA SER A 176 -9.09 -14.25 3.38
C SER A 176 -10.09 -13.94 2.28
N ASN A 177 -9.79 -13.00 1.38
CA ASN A 177 -10.71 -12.55 0.34
C ASN A 177 -11.05 -13.71 -0.61
N GLU A 178 -12.32 -14.13 -0.62
CA GLU A 178 -12.81 -15.26 -1.43
C GLU A 178 -12.68 -15.00 -2.94
N HIS A 179 -12.73 -13.74 -3.36
CA HIS A 179 -12.66 -13.34 -4.78
C HIS A 179 -11.26 -13.48 -5.37
N THR A 180 -10.21 -13.39 -4.51
CA THR A 180 -8.80 -13.56 -4.93
C THR A 180 -8.30 -14.98 -4.74
N ARG A 181 -9.07 -15.84 -4.04
CA ARG A 181 -8.70 -17.23 -3.78
C ARG A 181 -8.79 -18.05 -5.08
N GLY A 182 -7.66 -18.57 -5.55
CA GLY A 182 -7.61 -19.39 -6.77
C GLY A 182 -7.41 -18.59 -8.06
N MET A 183 -6.97 -17.35 -7.98
CA MET A 183 -6.50 -16.61 -9.16
C MET A 183 -5.28 -17.32 -9.76
N GLU A 184 -5.45 -17.86 -10.97
CA GLU A 184 -4.36 -18.45 -11.77
C GLU A 184 -3.50 -17.39 -12.48
N HIS A 185 -3.62 -16.11 -12.10
CA HIS A 185 -3.03 -15.00 -12.83
C HIS A 185 -1.78 -14.41 -12.18
N PRO A 186 -0.81 -13.93 -13.00
CA PRO A 186 0.50 -13.44 -12.57
C PRO A 186 0.47 -12.09 -11.85
N MET A 187 -0.72 -11.54 -11.53
CA MET A 187 -0.83 -10.26 -10.85
C MET A 187 -0.32 -10.37 -9.40
N THR A 188 0.59 -9.49 -9.03
CA THR A 188 1.10 -9.41 -7.66
C THR A 188 0.01 -8.93 -6.71
N VAL A 189 -0.22 -9.67 -5.62
CA VAL A 189 -1.24 -9.33 -4.60
C VAL A 189 -0.55 -9.14 -3.25
N PHE A 190 -0.79 -8.00 -2.63
CA PHE A 190 -0.33 -7.69 -1.27
C PHE A 190 -1.48 -7.83 -0.28
N ALA A 191 -1.19 -8.32 0.93
CA ALA A 191 -2.20 -8.47 1.96
C ALA A 191 -2.54 -7.13 2.62
N THR A 192 -1.58 -6.22 2.69
CA THR A 192 -1.73 -4.92 3.33
C THR A 192 -1.30 -3.78 2.41
N ARG A 193 -1.84 -2.60 2.67
CA ARG A 193 -1.44 -1.37 1.98
C ARG A 193 0.03 -1.03 2.27
N ALA A 194 0.48 -1.23 3.51
CA ALA A 194 1.85 -0.96 3.90
C ALA A 194 2.85 -1.77 3.04
N GLU A 195 2.61 -3.08 2.86
CA GLU A 195 3.44 -3.92 1.98
C GLU A 195 3.47 -3.41 0.54
N ALA A 196 2.33 -3.02 -0.01
CA ALA A 196 2.23 -2.53 -1.38
C ALA A 196 2.93 -1.17 -1.58
N LEU A 197 2.78 -0.25 -0.61
CA LEU A 197 3.47 1.05 -0.64
C LEU A 197 4.99 0.87 -0.54
N THR A 198 5.45 0.04 0.40
CA THR A 198 6.89 -0.27 0.54
C THR A 198 7.44 -0.88 -0.75
N TRP A 199 6.70 -1.80 -1.37
CA TRP A 199 7.09 -2.38 -2.66
C TRP A 199 7.22 -1.31 -3.75
N ALA A 200 6.27 -0.37 -3.84
CA ALA A 200 6.31 0.70 -4.84
C ALA A 200 7.49 1.65 -4.61
N GLU A 201 7.76 2.02 -3.36
CA GLU A 201 8.95 2.81 -2.99
C GLU A 201 10.23 2.09 -3.39
N ASP A 202 10.37 0.80 -3.05
CA ASP A 202 11.55 0.01 -3.39
C ASP A 202 11.77 -0.03 -4.91
N ARG A 203 10.71 -0.18 -5.72
CA ARG A 203 10.80 -0.15 -7.18
C ARG A 203 11.23 1.22 -7.72
N ILE A 204 10.76 2.31 -7.13
CA ILE A 204 11.19 3.65 -7.48
C ILE A 204 12.68 3.84 -7.12
N LEU A 205 13.08 3.43 -5.93
CA LEU A 205 14.47 3.54 -5.48
C LEU A 205 15.41 2.65 -6.31
N GLU A 206 15.02 1.43 -6.69
CA GLU A 206 15.78 0.57 -7.58
C GLU A 206 16.01 1.19 -8.97
N GLN A 207 15.05 1.98 -9.43
CA GLN A 207 15.09 2.56 -10.77
C GLN A 207 15.82 3.91 -10.83
N PHE A 208 15.61 4.78 -9.84
CA PHE A 208 16.06 6.17 -9.85
C PHE A 208 17.10 6.47 -8.77
N GLY A 209 17.23 5.60 -7.77
CA GLY A 209 18.14 5.78 -6.65
C GLY A 209 19.57 5.32 -6.95
N ASP A 210 20.51 5.95 -6.28
CA ASP A 210 21.88 5.48 -6.19
C ASP A 210 22.00 4.27 -5.25
N PRO A 211 23.09 3.48 -5.30
CA PRO A 211 23.31 2.35 -4.38
C PRO A 211 23.19 2.70 -2.88
N ASP A 212 23.36 3.96 -2.53
CA ASP A 212 23.20 4.45 -1.16
C ASP A 212 21.72 4.59 -0.73
N CYS A 213 20.78 4.61 -1.67
CA CYS A 213 19.34 4.67 -1.40
C CYS A 213 18.77 3.35 -0.90
N MET A 214 19.36 2.23 -1.29
CA MET A 214 18.91 0.87 -0.93
C MET A 214 20.06 0.03 -0.34
N PRO A 215 20.45 0.33 0.88
CA PRO A 215 21.52 -0.44 1.51
C PRO A 215 21.02 -1.81 1.97
N ASP A 216 21.29 -2.86 1.21
CA ASP A 216 21.05 -4.25 1.64
C ASP A 216 21.86 -4.63 2.88
N ASN A 217 23.05 -4.05 3.03
CA ASN A 217 23.96 -4.21 4.17
C ASN A 217 24.74 -2.90 4.41
N VAL A 218 24.28 -2.10 5.34
CA VAL A 218 25.05 -0.92 5.75
C VAL A 218 26.15 -1.33 6.72
N HIS A 219 27.39 -1.12 6.32
CA HIS A 219 28.46 -1.08 7.30
C HIS A 219 28.10 -0.01 8.33
N SER A 220 28.21 -0.32 9.62
CA SER A 220 27.87 0.60 10.73
C SER A 220 28.57 1.97 10.68
N THR A 221 29.51 2.17 9.75
CA THR A 221 30.17 3.46 9.45
C THR A 221 29.24 4.44 8.70
N ARG A 222 28.16 3.97 8.09
CA ARG A 222 27.17 4.79 7.38
C ARG A 222 25.86 4.94 8.16
N SER A 223 25.87 4.66 9.47
CA SER A 223 24.69 4.91 10.29
C SER A 223 24.35 6.39 10.27
N GLU A 224 23.08 6.71 10.02
CA GLU A 224 22.53 8.06 10.06
C GLU A 224 22.97 8.84 11.32
N LEU A 225 22.95 8.17 12.48
CA LEU A 225 23.40 8.74 13.75
C LEU A 225 24.89 9.11 13.77
N LEU A 226 25.71 8.44 12.99
CA LEU A 226 27.16 8.65 12.93
C LEU A 226 27.60 9.47 11.71
N SER A 227 26.69 9.82 10.80
CA SER A 227 26.99 10.47 9.51
C SER A 227 27.62 11.85 9.66
N THR A 228 27.32 12.55 10.76
CA THR A 228 27.86 13.89 11.06
C THR A 228 29.22 13.88 11.79
N LEU A 229 29.72 12.68 12.15
CA LEU A 229 30.96 12.51 12.88
C LEU A 229 32.14 12.25 11.95
N ALA A 230 33.34 12.66 12.36
CA ALA A 230 34.57 12.34 11.65
C ALA A 230 34.85 10.83 11.71
N GLU A 231 35.51 10.27 10.69
CA GLU A 231 35.78 8.82 10.60
C GLU A 231 36.53 8.27 11.83
N ASP A 232 37.41 9.07 12.45
CA ASP A 232 38.13 8.67 13.65
C ASP A 232 37.19 8.53 14.86
N ASP A 233 36.25 9.46 15.02
CA ASP A 233 35.21 9.42 16.05
C ASP A 233 34.27 8.21 15.84
N VAL A 234 33.89 7.96 14.62
CA VAL A 234 33.06 6.78 14.25
C VAL A 234 33.80 5.50 14.63
N ARG A 235 35.09 5.36 14.31
CA ARG A 235 35.90 4.19 14.67
C ARG A 235 35.97 4.01 16.19
N GLN A 236 36.15 5.11 16.93
CA GLN A 236 36.25 5.09 18.36
C GLN A 236 34.93 4.72 19.03
N ILE A 237 33.81 5.32 18.64
CA ILE A 237 32.46 4.93 19.12
C ILE A 237 32.20 3.45 18.83
N ARG A 238 32.52 2.99 17.62
CA ARG A 238 32.36 1.61 17.20
C ARG A 238 33.09 0.61 18.09
N SER A 239 34.28 0.94 18.56
CA SER A 239 35.04 0.09 19.47
C SER A 239 34.32 -0.13 20.81
N HIS A 240 33.41 0.75 21.19
CA HIS A 240 32.57 0.66 22.39
C HIS A 240 31.21 0.00 22.14
N THR A 241 30.89 -0.40 20.91
CA THR A 241 29.62 -1.08 20.59
C THR A 241 29.78 -2.58 20.56
N GLU A 242 28.72 -3.30 20.86
CA GLU A 242 28.60 -4.75 20.71
C GLU A 242 27.63 -5.17 19.59
N ALA A 243 27.89 -6.28 18.94
CA ALA A 243 26.96 -6.86 17.97
C ALA A 243 25.82 -7.56 18.70
N VAL A 244 24.60 -7.36 18.24
CA VAL A 244 23.40 -8.01 18.73
C VAL A 244 22.54 -8.45 17.57
N GLU A 245 21.80 -9.54 17.73
CA GLU A 245 20.94 -10.10 16.70
C GLU A 245 19.62 -10.63 17.27
N TRP A 246 18.59 -10.66 16.44
CA TRP A 246 17.26 -11.16 16.79
C TRP A 246 16.61 -11.85 15.60
N ASP A 247 15.89 -12.92 15.88
CA ASP A 247 15.07 -13.60 14.88
C ASP A 247 13.79 -12.83 14.57
N ALA A 248 13.22 -13.06 13.39
CA ALA A 248 11.94 -12.49 12.98
C ALA A 248 10.84 -12.77 14.02
N GLY A 249 10.05 -11.74 14.34
CA GLY A 249 8.99 -11.78 15.34
C GLY A 249 9.47 -11.55 16.79
N ALA A 250 10.78 -11.48 17.06
CA ALA A 250 11.29 -11.21 18.39
C ALA A 250 11.00 -9.77 18.83
N THR A 251 10.64 -9.59 20.10
CA THR A 251 10.53 -8.26 20.71
C THR A 251 11.91 -7.81 21.17
N LEU A 252 12.43 -6.75 20.57
CA LEU A 252 13.74 -6.17 20.90
C LEU A 252 13.65 -5.36 22.19
N LEU A 253 12.71 -4.43 22.25
CA LEU A 253 12.49 -3.53 23.36
C LEU A 253 10.99 -3.37 23.63
N ARG A 254 10.61 -3.16 24.87
CA ARG A 254 9.20 -2.98 25.28
C ARG A 254 8.98 -1.57 25.84
N THR A 255 7.80 -1.03 25.56
CA THR A 255 7.32 0.19 26.23
C THR A 255 7.46 0.07 27.76
N GLY A 256 8.00 1.10 28.40
CA GLY A 256 8.25 1.16 29.84
C GLY A 256 9.52 0.44 30.32
N GLN A 257 10.18 -0.35 29.47
CA GLN A 257 11.47 -0.97 29.78
C GLN A 257 12.53 0.11 30.03
N LYS A 258 13.43 -0.12 30.98
CA LYS A 258 14.58 0.75 31.23
C LYS A 258 15.48 0.82 29.98
N PHE A 259 16.07 1.96 29.77
CA PHE A 259 17.05 2.17 28.72
C PHE A 259 18.18 1.13 28.80
N SER A 260 18.40 0.45 27.69
CA SER A 260 19.41 -0.62 27.59
C SER A 260 20.47 -0.30 26.53
N GLY A 261 20.33 0.81 25.82
CA GLY A 261 21.30 1.28 24.84
C GLY A 261 20.67 1.96 23.62
N VAL A 262 21.54 2.49 22.78
CA VAL A 262 21.23 2.98 21.43
C VAL A 262 21.62 1.88 20.43
N TYR A 263 20.75 1.59 19.51
CA TYR A 263 20.89 0.50 18.54
C TYR A 263 21.00 1.09 17.14
N MET A 264 21.99 0.68 16.38
CA MET A 264 22.22 1.03 14.98
C MET A 264 22.00 -0.22 14.13
N VAL A 265 20.94 -0.24 13.34
CA VAL A 265 20.56 -1.40 12.49
C VAL A 265 21.60 -1.56 11.38
N THR A 266 22.12 -2.77 11.22
CA THR A 266 23.04 -3.14 10.14
C THR A 266 22.39 -3.99 9.07
N SER A 267 21.38 -4.79 9.44
CA SER A 267 20.54 -5.54 8.50
C SER A 267 19.17 -5.84 9.09
N GLY A 268 18.20 -6.10 8.22
CA GLY A 268 16.83 -6.41 8.60
C GLY A 268 15.97 -5.19 8.89
N SER A 269 14.71 -5.43 9.30
CA SER A 269 13.69 -4.40 9.52
C SER A 269 13.07 -4.52 10.91
N VAL A 270 12.85 -3.39 11.57
CA VAL A 270 12.32 -3.27 12.93
C VAL A 270 11.04 -2.43 12.91
N GLU A 271 9.93 -3.00 13.34
CA GLU A 271 8.68 -2.29 13.56
C GLU A 271 8.72 -1.53 14.88
N VAL A 272 8.34 -0.26 14.83
CA VAL A 272 8.09 0.59 16.00
C VAL A 272 6.59 0.68 16.22
N SER A 273 6.12 0.28 17.40
CA SER A 273 4.70 0.30 17.71
C SER A 273 4.41 0.76 19.13
N ARG A 274 3.19 1.23 19.35
CA ARG A 274 2.65 1.54 20.67
C ARG A 274 1.25 0.95 20.86
N ARG A 275 0.78 0.86 22.10
CA ARG A 275 -0.63 0.59 22.37
C ARG A 275 -1.43 1.88 22.40
N SER A 276 -2.58 1.87 21.73
CA SER A 276 -3.58 2.94 21.84
C SER A 276 -4.18 2.96 23.26
N PRO A 277 -4.88 4.03 23.68
CA PRO A 277 -5.64 4.03 24.92
C PRO A 277 -6.70 2.92 25.00
N GLN A 278 -7.17 2.43 23.86
CA GLN A 278 -8.14 1.33 23.73
C GLN A 278 -7.46 -0.06 23.83
N GLY A 279 -6.12 -0.12 23.85
CA GLY A 279 -5.34 -1.34 23.95
C GLY A 279 -4.86 -1.92 22.62
N ASP A 280 -5.27 -1.37 21.49
CA ASP A 280 -4.89 -1.81 20.16
C ASP A 280 -3.43 -1.47 19.85
N ARG A 281 -2.76 -2.34 19.10
CA ARG A 281 -1.40 -2.09 18.61
C ARG A 281 -1.48 -1.13 17.42
N VAL A 282 -0.76 -0.01 17.53
CA VAL A 282 -0.62 0.98 16.47
C VAL A 282 0.82 0.97 16.00
N GLU A 283 1.04 0.64 14.75
CA GLU A 283 2.33 0.78 14.06
C GLU A 283 2.61 2.26 13.82
N LEU A 284 3.83 2.69 14.11
CA LEU A 284 4.24 4.08 13.98
C LEU A 284 5.22 4.28 12.83
N GLU A 285 6.21 3.39 12.71
CA GLU A 285 7.21 3.41 11.64
C GLU A 285 7.92 2.06 11.51
N VAL A 286 8.61 1.84 10.41
CA VAL A 286 9.53 0.73 10.20
C VAL A 286 10.94 1.28 10.02
N ILE A 287 11.89 0.76 10.78
CA ILE A 287 13.31 1.14 10.79
C ILE A 287 14.10 0.10 10.01
N GLY A 288 14.92 0.55 9.08
CA GLY A 288 15.79 -0.27 8.24
C GLY A 288 17.29 -0.13 8.52
N PRO A 289 18.13 -0.77 7.70
CA PRO A 289 19.58 -0.69 7.80
C PRO A 289 20.09 0.75 7.68
N GLY A 290 21.12 1.09 8.44
CA GLY A 290 21.69 2.45 8.52
C GLY A 290 20.99 3.36 9.53
N MET A 291 19.84 2.99 10.02
CA MET A 291 19.06 3.77 10.97
C MET A 291 19.31 3.36 12.42
N SER A 292 18.92 4.22 13.35
CA SER A 292 19.07 3.98 14.78
C SER A 292 17.73 4.02 15.51
N PHE A 293 17.69 3.36 16.66
CA PHE A 293 16.57 3.41 17.59
C PHE A 293 17.03 3.31 19.04
N GLY A 294 16.16 3.75 19.94
CA GLY A 294 16.43 3.71 21.38
C GLY A 294 16.96 5.01 21.95
N GLU A 295 17.50 5.91 21.17
CA GLU A 295 18.08 7.18 21.59
C GLU A 295 17.08 8.15 22.22
N ILE A 296 15.80 8.08 21.86
CA ILE A 296 14.75 8.94 22.45
C ILE A 296 14.63 8.72 23.96
N ALA A 297 14.89 7.50 24.43
CA ALA A 297 14.86 7.20 25.87
C ALA A 297 15.94 7.95 26.67
N LEU A 298 17.00 8.44 26.01
CA LEU A 298 18.03 9.27 26.65
C LEU A 298 17.47 10.64 27.12
N GLY A 299 16.44 11.16 26.44
CA GLY A 299 15.76 12.41 26.79
C GLY A 299 14.54 12.26 27.70
N THR A 300 14.09 11.03 27.96
CA THR A 300 12.79 10.74 28.64
C THR A 300 12.98 9.74 29.78
N GLU A 301 13.27 10.19 30.98
CA GLU A 301 13.35 9.37 32.20
C GLU A 301 14.03 7.99 32.04
N LEU A 302 14.85 7.81 30.99
CA LEU A 302 15.57 6.57 30.64
C LEU A 302 14.65 5.33 30.47
N ARG A 303 13.44 5.53 29.91
CA ARG A 303 12.53 4.44 29.57
C ARG A 303 12.05 4.57 28.11
N TYR A 304 11.86 3.42 27.45
CA TYR A 304 11.31 3.40 26.11
C TYR A 304 9.82 3.74 26.11
N LEU A 305 9.40 4.66 25.24
CA LEU A 305 8.00 5.08 25.08
C LEU A 305 7.21 4.20 24.11
N VAL A 306 7.92 3.41 23.30
CA VAL A 306 7.39 2.54 22.25
C VAL A 306 8.01 1.15 22.36
N SER A 307 7.43 0.19 21.67
CA SER A 307 7.98 -1.17 21.55
C SER A 307 8.63 -1.35 20.18
N PHE A 308 9.67 -2.17 20.12
CA PHE A 308 10.42 -2.50 18.90
C PHE A 308 10.34 -4.01 18.68
N THR A 309 9.96 -4.44 17.47
CA THR A 309 9.80 -5.85 17.09
C THR A 309 10.51 -6.12 15.78
N ALA A 310 11.29 -7.18 15.69
CA ALA A 310 11.93 -7.61 14.44
C ALA A 310 10.85 -8.08 13.45
N LEU A 311 10.79 -7.49 12.25
CA LEU A 311 9.96 -7.99 11.14
C LEU A 311 10.68 -9.09 10.37
N THR A 312 11.99 -8.99 10.25
CA THR A 312 12.87 -9.97 9.62
C THR A 312 13.93 -10.40 10.61
N HIS A 313 14.91 -11.22 10.22
CA HIS A 313 16.13 -11.38 11.02
C HIS A 313 16.87 -10.03 11.06
N VAL A 314 17.17 -9.53 12.26
CA VAL A 314 17.77 -8.20 12.49
C VAL A 314 19.15 -8.34 13.11
N THR A 315 20.13 -7.66 12.54
CA THR A 315 21.42 -7.44 13.18
C THR A 315 21.62 -5.95 13.46
N ALA A 316 22.23 -5.63 14.60
CA ALA A 316 22.49 -4.23 14.98
C ALA A 316 23.78 -4.10 15.82
N ARG A 317 24.27 -2.87 15.89
CA ARG A 317 25.34 -2.48 16.84
C ARG A 317 24.69 -1.74 17.99
N ARG A 318 24.92 -2.22 19.22
CA ARG A 318 24.39 -1.62 20.46
C ARG A 318 25.48 -0.82 21.18
N LEU A 319 25.19 0.43 21.51
CA LEU A 319 25.97 1.24 22.44
C LEU A 319 25.25 1.22 23.79
N SER A 320 25.80 0.49 24.76
CA SER A 320 25.18 0.32 26.09
C SER A 320 25.30 1.57 26.96
N PRO A 321 24.47 1.72 28.01
CA PRO A 321 24.60 2.82 28.98
C PRO A 321 26.00 2.93 29.60
N GLU A 322 26.59 1.78 29.93
CA GLU A 322 27.93 1.69 30.52
C GLU A 322 29.02 2.11 29.53
N ALA A 323 28.80 1.84 28.23
CA ALA A 323 29.71 2.29 27.18
C ALA A 323 29.63 3.81 26.98
N ILE A 324 28.43 4.39 27.05
CA ILE A 324 28.21 5.84 26.97
C ILE A 324 28.93 6.52 28.14
N THR A 325 28.71 6.06 29.39
CA THR A 325 29.38 6.61 30.56
C THR A 325 30.91 6.51 30.45
N ARG A 326 31.44 5.40 29.94
CA ARG A 326 32.87 5.24 29.70
C ARG A 326 33.42 6.26 28.71
N ILE A 327 32.72 6.55 27.63
CA ILE A 327 33.11 7.55 26.66
C ILE A 327 33.09 8.93 27.30
N GLU A 328 32.07 9.24 28.11
CA GLU A 328 31.97 10.51 28.85
C GLU A 328 33.12 10.74 29.82
N GLU A 329 33.56 9.68 30.50
CA GLU A 329 34.67 9.76 31.47
C GLU A 329 36.06 9.79 30.81
N GLN A 330 36.26 9.00 29.74
CA GLN A 330 37.57 8.80 29.12
C GLN A 330 37.88 9.80 28.03
N ASP A 331 36.87 10.23 27.25
CA ASP A 331 36.98 11.21 26.18
C ASP A 331 35.76 12.16 26.16
N PRO A 332 35.71 13.16 27.04
CA PRO A 332 34.62 14.14 27.08
C PRO A 332 34.41 14.90 25.77
N ALA A 333 35.46 15.05 24.95
CA ALA A 333 35.35 15.71 23.66
C ALA A 333 34.63 14.85 22.63
N LEU A 334 34.88 13.55 22.59
CA LEU A 334 34.13 12.58 21.79
C LEU A 334 32.68 12.49 22.27
N ALA A 335 32.47 12.42 23.60
CA ALA A 335 31.15 12.43 24.20
C ALA A 335 30.30 13.63 23.75
N LEU A 336 30.90 14.83 23.77
CA LEU A 336 30.21 16.05 23.31
C LEU A 336 29.82 15.98 21.84
N ARG A 337 30.69 15.46 20.96
CA ARG A 337 30.38 15.28 19.52
C ARG A 337 29.28 14.26 19.32
N TRP A 338 29.33 13.13 20.06
CA TRP A 338 28.28 12.12 20.07
C TRP A 338 26.92 12.71 20.49
N TRP A 339 26.86 13.46 21.60
CA TRP A 339 25.61 14.07 22.05
C TRP A 339 25.04 15.09 21.08
N ARG A 340 25.93 15.84 20.39
CA ARG A 340 25.52 16.74 19.31
C ARG A 340 24.89 15.96 18.14
N ALA A 341 25.50 14.86 17.72
CA ALA A 341 24.99 14.01 16.66
C ALA A 341 23.58 13.43 17.02
N VAL A 342 23.43 12.91 18.24
CA VAL A 342 22.12 12.43 18.76
C VAL A 342 21.08 13.55 18.74
N SER A 343 21.43 14.74 19.25
CA SER A 343 20.52 15.88 19.31
C SER A 343 20.12 16.36 17.92
N GLN A 344 21.07 16.47 17.00
CA GLN A 344 20.83 16.88 15.63
C GLN A 344 19.89 15.90 14.93
N GLN A 345 20.11 14.59 15.07
CA GLN A 345 19.26 13.55 14.50
C GLN A 345 17.82 13.59 15.07
N ALA A 346 17.69 13.83 16.38
CA ALA A 346 16.38 13.97 17.02
C ALA A 346 15.60 15.20 16.47
N MET A 347 16.28 16.31 16.20
CA MET A 347 15.68 17.51 15.63
C MET A 347 15.25 17.30 14.17
N LEU A 348 16.07 16.64 13.35
CA LEU A 348 15.72 16.30 11.97
C LEU A 348 14.47 15.43 11.91
N ARG A 349 14.37 14.39 12.77
CA ARG A 349 13.17 13.54 12.86
C ARG A 349 11.92 14.31 13.29
N LEU A 350 12.07 15.27 14.20
CA LEU A 350 10.93 16.10 14.61
C LEU A 350 10.45 16.98 13.46
N GLU A 351 11.38 17.55 12.70
CA GLU A 351 11.06 18.37 11.52
C GLU A 351 10.36 17.56 10.42
N GLU A 352 10.84 16.36 10.12
CA GLU A 352 10.19 15.44 9.16
C GLU A 352 8.74 15.11 9.57
N ARG A 353 8.53 14.81 10.85
CA ARG A 353 7.17 14.56 11.37
C ARG A 353 6.25 15.77 11.23
N TRP A 354 6.75 16.96 11.47
CA TRP A 354 5.98 18.19 11.29
C TRP A 354 5.62 18.45 9.82
N ARG A 355 6.54 18.18 8.89
CA ARG A 355 6.24 18.27 7.45
C ARG A 355 5.14 17.30 7.04
N GLN A 356 5.19 16.05 7.50
CA GLN A 356 4.16 15.05 7.23
C GLN A 356 2.79 15.46 7.78
N GLN A 357 2.72 15.94 9.02
CA GLN A 357 1.48 16.43 9.63
C GLN A 357 0.93 17.69 8.97
N ALA A 358 1.78 18.59 8.50
CA ALA A 358 1.36 19.80 7.79
C ALA A 358 0.75 19.47 6.41
N GLY A 359 1.22 18.41 5.73
CA GLY A 359 0.63 17.89 4.49
C GLY A 359 -0.77 17.30 4.70
N GLU A 360 -1.02 16.62 5.82
CA GLU A 360 -2.34 16.07 6.15
C GLU A 360 -3.39 17.16 6.46
N THR A 361 -2.98 18.34 6.93
CA THR A 361 -3.93 19.43 7.29
C THR A 361 -4.42 20.22 6.07
N TYR A 362 -3.75 20.14 4.94
CA TYR A 362 -4.14 20.88 3.72
C TYR A 362 -5.12 20.11 2.81
N THR A 363 -5.44 18.86 3.12
CA THR A 363 -6.38 18.03 2.35
C THR A 363 -7.75 17.85 3.02
N ALA A 364 -8.02 18.59 4.13
CA ALA A 364 -9.25 18.45 4.93
C ALA A 364 -10.21 19.66 4.84
N ASP A 365 -10.03 20.58 3.88
CA ASP A 365 -10.96 21.70 3.61
C ASP A 365 -11.67 21.57 2.24
#